data_66340b36241e3837347d1a2c8ab860f5
#
_entry.id   66340b36241e3837347d1a2c8ab860f5
#
_cell.length_a   1.000
_cell.length_b   1.000
_cell.length_c   1.000
_cell.angle_alpha   90.00
_cell.angle_beta   90.00
_cell.angle_gamma   90.00
#
_symmetry.space_group_name_H-M   'P 1'
#
loop_
_entity.id
_entity.type
_entity.pdbx_description
1 polymer ?
#
loop_
_entity_poly.entity_id
_entity_poly.type
_entity_poly.pdbx_seq_one_letter_code
_entity_poly.pdbx_strand_id
1 'polypeptide(L)'
;MQISLLLMEEIAKLFAIMLMGYAVVKAGLMKSSESKSISVVMVYLVIPCVIIDAFQVDYTADVKKGLLLACAAAVLVHVLFLILTTILKQVLQLDTIERATVIYSNAGILVIPLVQDLLGQEYVIYSSAYIAVQLILIWTHCKNMLCEEDRLEWKKVFLNVNIISIIVGAILFICKIQLPSGVQDVLDMMNNMIGPIGMLLAGMVIADVPLKTVFTKKRNYVSTVLRLVIYPIFILILMKVINTFAGLNDSKQILLTVYIASITPACATVTSMAQLYDKDAAYASSLYVLTTLLSIVTMPVMVGMYEMFV
;
A
#
# COMPACT_ATOMS: atom_id res chain seq x y z
N MET A 1 -13.33 17.64 -4.63
CA MET A 1 -14.45 16.98 -5.35
C MET A 1 -14.04 16.38 -6.69
N GLN A 2 -13.21 17.06 -7.48
CA GLN A 2 -12.71 16.50 -8.76
C GLN A 2 -11.79 15.28 -8.57
N ILE A 3 -10.81 15.35 -7.66
CA ILE A 3 -9.89 14.22 -7.39
C ILE A 3 -10.64 13.00 -6.84
N SER A 4 -11.63 13.20 -5.99
CA SER A 4 -12.45 12.11 -5.44
C SER A 4 -13.26 11.37 -6.52
N LEU A 5 -13.79 12.09 -7.54
CA LEU A 5 -14.49 11.49 -8.67
C LEU A 5 -13.52 10.75 -9.61
N LEU A 6 -12.37 11.34 -9.91
CA LEU A 6 -11.31 10.68 -10.68
C LEU A 6 -10.84 9.40 -9.97
N LEU A 7 -10.61 9.47 -8.66
CA LEU A 7 -10.24 8.30 -7.85
C LEU A 7 -11.30 7.19 -7.94
N MET A 8 -12.57 7.54 -7.90
CA MET A 8 -13.66 6.56 -8.03
C MET A 8 -13.64 5.87 -9.40
N GLU A 9 -13.36 6.63 -10.47
CA GLU A 9 -13.24 6.08 -11.83
C GLU A 9 -12.03 5.13 -11.93
N GLU A 10 -10.84 5.54 -11.44
CA GLU A 10 -9.63 4.71 -11.47
C GLU A 10 -9.81 3.44 -10.62
N ILE A 11 -10.37 3.56 -9.42
CA ILE A 11 -10.69 2.40 -8.59
C ILE A 11 -11.67 1.46 -9.32
N ALA A 12 -12.68 1.99 -10.02
CA ALA A 12 -13.61 1.16 -10.77
C ALA A 12 -12.93 0.39 -11.91
N LYS A 13 -12.00 1.02 -12.65
CA LYS A 13 -11.17 0.36 -13.68
C LYS A 13 -10.32 -0.77 -13.08
N LEU A 14 -9.60 -0.47 -12.01
CA LEU A 14 -8.78 -1.46 -11.29
C LEU A 14 -9.65 -2.62 -10.78
N PHE A 15 -10.85 -2.33 -10.32
CA PHE A 15 -11.80 -3.33 -9.84
C PHE A 15 -12.34 -4.23 -10.97
N ALA A 16 -12.59 -3.67 -12.15
CA ALA A 16 -12.97 -4.45 -13.32
C ALA A 16 -11.87 -5.48 -13.67
N ILE A 17 -10.60 -5.08 -13.60
CA ILE A 17 -9.46 -5.99 -13.81
C ILE A 17 -9.42 -7.06 -12.70
N MET A 18 -9.70 -6.69 -11.45
CA MET A 18 -9.79 -7.66 -10.36
C MET A 18 -10.90 -8.70 -10.60
N LEU A 19 -12.06 -8.29 -11.12
CA LEU A 19 -13.12 -9.23 -11.50
C LEU A 19 -12.70 -10.17 -12.64
N MET A 20 -11.86 -9.74 -13.58
CA MET A 20 -11.27 -10.63 -14.59
C MET A 20 -10.40 -11.71 -13.93
N GLY A 21 -9.52 -11.35 -12.98
CA GLY A 21 -8.71 -12.31 -12.22
C GLY A 21 -9.57 -13.31 -11.43
N TYR A 22 -10.65 -12.83 -10.81
CA TYR A 22 -11.65 -13.68 -10.15
C TYR A 22 -12.31 -14.66 -11.14
N ALA A 23 -12.76 -14.14 -12.30
CA ALA A 23 -13.45 -14.94 -13.31
C ALA A 23 -12.57 -16.04 -13.91
N VAL A 24 -11.29 -15.75 -14.17
CA VAL A 24 -10.34 -16.73 -14.72
C VAL A 24 -10.19 -17.96 -13.80
N VAL A 25 -10.13 -17.74 -12.48
CA VAL A 25 -10.07 -18.82 -11.49
C VAL A 25 -11.41 -19.55 -11.38
N LYS A 26 -12.54 -18.82 -11.33
CA LYS A 26 -13.88 -19.45 -11.26
C LYS A 26 -14.26 -20.23 -12.51
N ALA A 27 -13.75 -19.82 -13.67
CA ALA A 27 -13.91 -20.56 -14.92
C ALA A 27 -13.01 -21.83 -15.00
N GLY A 28 -12.12 -22.06 -14.04
CA GLY A 28 -11.23 -23.20 -13.99
C GLY A 28 -10.04 -23.11 -14.96
N LEU A 29 -9.83 -21.94 -15.58
CA LEU A 29 -8.70 -21.72 -16.51
C LEU A 29 -7.36 -21.61 -15.76
N MET A 30 -7.37 -21.14 -14.53
CA MET A 30 -6.24 -21.05 -13.63
C MET A 30 -6.66 -21.44 -12.21
N LYS A 31 -5.68 -21.91 -11.42
CA LYS A 31 -5.87 -22.13 -9.98
C LYS A 31 -5.44 -20.89 -9.22
N SER A 32 -6.08 -20.58 -8.09
CA SER A 32 -5.68 -19.48 -7.23
C SER A 32 -4.22 -19.63 -6.75
N SER A 33 -3.74 -20.86 -6.54
CA SER A 33 -2.34 -21.14 -6.17
C SER A 33 -1.32 -20.67 -7.22
N GLU A 34 -1.70 -20.55 -8.49
CA GLU A 34 -0.83 -20.08 -9.58
C GLU A 34 -0.61 -18.56 -9.51
N SER A 35 -1.44 -17.83 -8.74
CA SER A 35 -1.21 -16.42 -8.40
C SER A 35 0.16 -16.19 -7.77
N LYS A 36 0.72 -17.20 -7.08
CA LYS A 36 2.04 -17.12 -6.48
C LYS A 36 3.14 -16.86 -7.51
N SER A 37 3.09 -17.50 -8.67
CA SER A 37 4.07 -17.28 -9.74
C SER A 37 3.99 -15.88 -10.32
N ILE A 38 2.78 -15.37 -10.54
CA ILE A 38 2.56 -13.98 -11.01
C ILE A 38 3.01 -12.98 -9.93
N SER A 39 2.76 -13.29 -8.66
CA SER A 39 3.21 -12.47 -7.53
C SER A 39 4.74 -12.37 -7.48
N VAL A 40 5.48 -13.44 -7.80
CA VAL A 40 6.95 -13.41 -7.89
C VAL A 40 7.40 -12.44 -8.98
N VAL A 41 6.82 -12.49 -10.18
CA VAL A 41 7.13 -11.52 -11.25
C VAL A 41 6.86 -10.10 -10.80
N MET A 42 5.71 -9.88 -10.17
CA MET A 42 5.34 -8.55 -9.68
C MET A 42 6.34 -8.02 -8.64
N VAL A 43 6.64 -8.81 -7.60
CA VAL A 43 7.45 -8.37 -6.45
C VAL A 43 8.92 -8.23 -6.82
N TYR A 44 9.46 -9.11 -7.68
CA TYR A 44 10.90 -9.16 -7.98
C TYR A 44 11.29 -8.47 -9.28
N LEU A 45 10.35 -8.14 -10.17
CA LEU A 45 10.63 -7.47 -11.44
C LEU A 45 9.86 -6.16 -11.57
N VAL A 46 8.52 -6.19 -11.49
CA VAL A 46 7.69 -4.99 -11.75
C VAL A 46 7.92 -3.92 -10.70
N ILE A 47 7.69 -4.22 -9.44
CA ILE A 47 7.79 -3.24 -8.34
C ILE A 47 9.20 -2.62 -8.25
N PRO A 48 10.32 -3.37 -8.36
CA PRO A 48 11.66 -2.78 -8.41
C PRO A 48 11.86 -1.77 -9.53
N CYS A 49 11.38 -2.08 -10.74
CA CYS A 49 11.45 -1.14 -11.87
C CYS A 49 10.66 0.12 -11.60
N VAL A 50 9.43 -0.01 -11.10
CA VAL A 50 8.57 1.13 -10.76
C VAL A 50 9.18 2.01 -9.68
N ILE A 51 9.81 1.41 -8.67
CA ILE A 51 10.51 2.17 -7.62
C ILE A 51 11.68 2.95 -8.21
N ILE A 52 12.51 2.33 -9.05
CA ILE A 52 13.65 3.01 -9.68
C ILE A 52 13.16 4.14 -10.60
N ASP A 53 12.13 3.88 -11.39
CA ASP A 53 11.49 4.86 -12.27
C ASP A 53 10.97 6.08 -11.49
N ALA A 54 10.33 5.88 -10.35
CA ALA A 54 9.84 6.95 -9.49
C ALA A 54 10.94 7.94 -9.03
N PHE A 55 12.20 7.51 -9.00
CA PHE A 55 13.33 8.36 -8.66
C PHE A 55 13.98 9.04 -9.89
N GLN A 56 13.49 8.79 -11.12
CA GLN A 56 13.98 9.42 -12.34
C GLN A 56 13.33 10.80 -12.59
N VAL A 57 13.09 11.54 -11.53
CA VAL A 57 12.60 12.92 -11.54
C VAL A 57 13.77 13.91 -11.35
N ASP A 58 13.57 15.14 -11.81
CA ASP A 58 14.60 16.18 -11.69
C ASP A 58 14.91 16.50 -10.22
N TYR A 59 16.20 16.48 -9.88
CA TYR A 59 16.67 16.85 -8.55
C TYR A 59 16.58 18.36 -8.34
N THR A 60 15.47 18.79 -7.77
CA THR A 60 15.27 20.19 -7.35
C THR A 60 15.26 20.30 -5.82
N ALA A 61 15.47 21.52 -5.32
CA ALA A 61 15.37 21.77 -3.87
C ALA A 61 13.97 21.47 -3.31
N ASP A 62 12.93 21.68 -4.14
CA ASP A 62 11.54 21.48 -3.73
C ASP A 62 11.18 19.99 -3.71
N VAL A 63 11.60 19.20 -4.72
CA VAL A 63 11.45 17.74 -4.71
C VAL A 63 12.16 17.10 -3.51
N LYS A 64 13.39 17.57 -3.21
CA LYS A 64 14.12 17.10 -2.00
C LYS A 64 13.35 17.40 -0.71
N LYS A 65 12.86 18.63 -0.54
CA LYS A 65 12.07 19.02 0.64
C LYS A 65 10.77 18.24 0.70
N GLY A 66 10.10 18.04 -0.44
CA GLY A 66 8.89 17.23 -0.55
C GLY A 66 9.11 15.78 -0.15
N LEU A 67 10.23 15.17 -0.58
CA LEU A 67 10.59 13.81 -0.20
C LEU A 67 10.85 13.70 1.32
N LEU A 68 11.51 14.68 1.92
CA LEU A 68 11.71 14.73 3.38
C LEU A 68 10.38 14.88 4.11
N LEU A 69 9.46 15.71 3.60
CA LEU A 69 8.10 15.86 4.14
C LEU A 69 7.34 14.53 4.07
N ALA A 70 7.38 13.86 2.92
CA ALA A 70 6.74 12.55 2.72
C ALA A 70 7.31 11.48 3.66
N CYS A 71 8.64 11.42 3.83
CA CYS A 71 9.29 10.52 4.79
C CYS A 71 8.85 10.80 6.23
N ALA A 72 8.86 12.06 6.65
CA ALA A 72 8.43 12.45 7.99
C ALA A 72 6.95 12.10 8.22
N ALA A 73 6.08 12.43 7.26
CA ALA A 73 4.67 12.09 7.31
C ALA A 73 4.44 10.57 7.37
N ALA A 74 5.17 9.79 6.56
CA ALA A 74 5.09 8.33 6.57
C ALA A 74 5.48 7.74 7.93
N VAL A 75 6.56 8.23 8.54
CA VAL A 75 6.97 7.80 9.89
C VAL A 75 5.89 8.15 10.92
N LEU A 76 5.38 9.39 10.90
CA LEU A 76 4.35 9.83 11.84
C LEU A 76 3.05 9.03 11.70
N VAL A 77 2.63 8.69 10.47
CA VAL A 77 1.48 7.82 10.21
C VAL A 77 1.67 6.44 10.83
N HIS A 78 2.82 5.82 10.62
CA HIS A 78 3.07 4.48 11.18
C HIS A 78 3.19 4.51 12.71
N VAL A 79 3.79 5.55 13.28
CA VAL A 79 3.79 5.76 14.74
C VAL A 79 2.36 5.90 15.26
N LEU A 80 1.51 6.69 14.59
CA LEU A 80 0.10 6.84 14.95
C LEU A 80 -0.63 5.49 14.87
N PHE A 81 -0.42 4.70 13.82
CA PHE A 81 -0.99 3.35 13.70
C PHE A 81 -0.58 2.44 14.87
N LEU A 82 0.69 2.45 15.24
CA LEU A 82 1.20 1.64 16.34
C LEU A 82 0.59 2.08 17.70
N ILE A 83 0.49 3.39 17.95
CA ILE A 83 -0.13 3.94 19.15
C ILE A 83 -1.61 3.56 19.22
N LEU A 84 -2.38 3.84 18.16
CA LEU A 84 -3.82 3.52 18.10
C LEU A 84 -4.06 2.02 18.29
N THR A 85 -3.28 1.18 17.61
CA THR A 85 -3.41 -0.27 17.76
C THR A 85 -3.08 -0.74 19.16
N THR A 86 -2.07 -0.13 19.82
CA THR A 86 -1.70 -0.49 21.20
C THR A 86 -2.82 -0.14 22.19
N ILE A 87 -3.50 0.99 21.99
CA ILE A 87 -4.63 1.41 22.80
C ILE A 87 -5.84 0.51 22.53
N LEU A 88 -6.20 0.32 21.25
CA LEU A 88 -7.42 -0.37 20.86
C LEU A 88 -7.32 -1.89 21.05
N LYS A 89 -6.11 -2.47 21.03
CA LYS A 89 -5.93 -3.91 21.19
C LYS A 89 -6.51 -4.43 22.51
N GLN A 90 -6.41 -3.68 23.60
CA GLN A 90 -6.95 -4.08 24.91
C GLN A 90 -8.46 -3.91 24.97
N VAL A 91 -8.98 -2.79 24.45
CA VAL A 91 -10.41 -2.46 24.48
C VAL A 91 -11.22 -3.37 23.57
N LEU A 92 -10.71 -3.65 22.37
CA LEU A 92 -11.40 -4.45 21.34
C LEU A 92 -10.90 -5.90 21.29
N GLN A 93 -9.94 -6.27 22.15
CA GLN A 93 -9.33 -7.60 22.19
C GLN A 93 -8.83 -8.05 20.80
N LEU A 94 -8.10 -7.15 20.10
CA LEU A 94 -7.59 -7.43 18.77
C LEU A 94 -6.52 -8.51 18.81
N ASP A 95 -6.71 -9.57 18.03
CA ASP A 95 -5.69 -10.59 17.83
C ASP A 95 -4.52 -10.11 16.96
N THR A 96 -3.52 -10.95 16.77
CA THR A 96 -2.31 -10.62 16.01
C THR A 96 -2.60 -10.32 14.54
N ILE A 97 -3.51 -11.09 13.91
CA ILE A 97 -3.90 -10.89 12.50
C ILE A 97 -4.66 -9.58 12.34
N GLU A 98 -5.60 -9.30 13.24
CA GLU A 98 -6.37 -8.05 13.23
C GLU A 98 -5.45 -6.83 13.38
N ARG A 99 -4.48 -6.88 14.31
CA ARG A 99 -3.50 -5.82 14.51
C ARG A 99 -2.64 -5.61 13.25
N ALA A 100 -2.14 -6.68 12.64
CA ALA A 100 -1.40 -6.60 11.40
C ALA A 100 -2.25 -5.99 10.27
N THR A 101 -3.52 -6.40 10.15
CA THR A 101 -4.47 -5.89 9.16
C THR A 101 -4.72 -4.39 9.30
N VAL A 102 -4.86 -3.87 10.52
CA VAL A 102 -5.15 -2.44 10.73
C VAL A 102 -3.92 -1.55 10.59
N ILE A 103 -2.71 -2.06 10.83
CA ILE A 103 -1.46 -1.30 10.69
C ILE A 103 -0.99 -1.26 9.23
N TYR A 104 -0.92 -2.41 8.56
CA TYR A 104 -0.24 -2.55 7.26
C TYR A 104 -1.20 -2.43 6.09
N SER A 105 -0.88 -1.50 5.19
CA SER A 105 -1.67 -1.16 3.99
C SER A 105 -1.18 -1.90 2.75
N ASN A 106 -2.05 -2.03 1.74
CA ASN A 106 -1.69 -2.56 0.43
C ASN A 106 -1.05 -1.48 -0.47
N ALA A 107 -0.19 -0.64 0.12
CA ALA A 107 0.41 0.49 -0.57
C ALA A 107 1.27 0.08 -1.76
N GLY A 108 2.03 -1.02 -1.65
CA GLY A 108 2.95 -1.45 -2.72
C GLY A 108 2.27 -1.82 -4.05
N ILE A 109 0.98 -2.13 -4.04
CA ILE A 109 0.25 -2.56 -5.24
C ILE A 109 -0.72 -1.48 -5.73
N LEU A 110 -1.43 -0.82 -4.81
CA LEU A 110 -2.53 0.08 -5.15
C LEU A 110 -2.11 1.54 -5.29
N VAL A 111 -1.13 1.98 -4.51
CA VAL A 111 -0.82 3.41 -4.39
C VAL A 111 -0.19 3.96 -5.65
N ILE A 112 0.78 3.24 -6.22
CA ILE A 112 1.56 3.73 -7.35
C ILE A 112 0.64 4.05 -8.54
N PRO A 113 -0.19 3.10 -9.06
CA PRO A 113 -1.09 3.42 -10.16
C PRO A 113 -2.08 4.53 -9.80
N LEU A 114 -2.64 4.52 -8.58
CA LEU A 114 -3.59 5.57 -8.18
C LEU A 114 -2.95 6.96 -8.12
N VAL A 115 -1.74 7.07 -7.59
CA VAL A 115 -1.03 8.36 -7.51
C VAL A 115 -0.63 8.84 -8.90
N GLN A 116 -0.13 7.94 -9.75
CA GLN A 116 0.25 8.25 -11.12
C GLN A 116 -0.93 8.80 -11.92
N ASP A 117 -2.09 8.16 -11.82
CA ASP A 117 -3.28 8.55 -12.58
C ASP A 117 -3.98 9.80 -12.02
N LEU A 118 -3.88 10.04 -10.69
CA LEU A 118 -4.56 11.15 -10.02
C LEU A 118 -3.72 12.43 -9.94
N LEU A 119 -2.42 12.29 -9.69
CA LEU A 119 -1.54 13.41 -9.36
C LEU A 119 -0.41 13.59 -10.39
N GLY A 120 -0.07 12.55 -11.13
CA GLY A 120 1.03 12.52 -12.09
C GLY A 120 2.23 11.70 -11.63
N GLN A 121 3.07 11.33 -12.60
CA GLN A 121 4.26 10.50 -12.38
C GLN A 121 5.24 11.13 -11.38
N GLU A 122 5.35 12.45 -11.37
CA GLU A 122 6.23 13.20 -10.48
C GLU A 122 5.90 13.04 -8.99
N TYR A 123 4.66 12.66 -8.64
CA TYR A 123 4.28 12.41 -7.25
C TYR A 123 4.55 10.98 -6.79
N VAL A 124 4.85 10.06 -7.69
CA VAL A 124 5.12 8.65 -7.35
C VAL A 124 6.33 8.49 -6.42
N ILE A 125 7.34 9.37 -6.54
CA ILE A 125 8.51 9.40 -5.65
C ILE A 125 8.11 9.51 -4.16
N TYR A 126 7.06 10.27 -3.85
CA TYR A 126 6.60 10.45 -2.47
C TYR A 126 5.89 9.20 -1.93
N SER A 127 5.28 8.40 -2.82
CA SER A 127 4.75 7.07 -2.48
C SER A 127 5.87 6.13 -2.02
N SER A 128 7.03 6.20 -2.66
CA SER A 128 8.20 5.37 -2.33
C SER A 128 8.68 5.60 -0.89
N ALA A 129 8.56 6.83 -0.37
CA ALA A 129 8.87 7.13 1.02
C ALA A 129 7.95 6.35 2.00
N TYR A 130 6.64 6.31 1.74
CA TYR A 130 5.70 5.55 2.55
C TYR A 130 5.96 4.04 2.45
N ILE A 131 6.17 3.53 1.24
CA ILE A 131 6.46 2.12 0.97
C ILE A 131 7.74 1.69 1.69
N ALA A 132 8.80 2.51 1.68
CA ALA A 132 10.05 2.23 2.36
C ALA A 132 9.84 2.04 3.88
N VAL A 133 9.18 2.99 4.54
CA VAL A 133 8.90 2.92 5.98
C VAL A 133 8.05 1.69 6.29
N GLN A 134 7.01 1.43 5.51
CA GLN A 134 6.13 0.28 5.70
C GLN A 134 6.89 -1.05 5.52
N LEU A 135 7.74 -1.19 4.49
CA LEU A 135 8.53 -2.40 4.26
C LEU A 135 9.47 -2.70 5.42
N ILE A 136 10.15 -1.68 5.96
CA ILE A 136 10.99 -1.85 7.15
C ILE A 136 10.14 -2.41 8.30
N LEU A 137 8.98 -1.84 8.56
CA LEU A 137 8.09 -2.27 9.64
C LEU A 137 7.46 -3.66 9.39
N ILE A 138 7.15 -4.01 8.14
CA ILE A 138 6.66 -5.35 7.79
C ILE A 138 7.70 -6.41 8.16
N TRP A 139 8.97 -6.20 7.82
CA TRP A 139 10.03 -7.19 8.05
C TRP A 139 10.63 -7.12 9.47
N THR A 140 10.30 -6.12 10.25
CA THR A 140 10.70 -5.99 11.66
C THR A 140 9.50 -6.24 12.59
N HIS A 141 8.63 -5.25 12.76
CA HIS A 141 7.52 -5.28 13.70
C HIS A 141 6.44 -6.32 13.33
N CYS A 142 5.97 -6.37 12.06
CA CYS A 142 4.91 -7.30 11.66
C CYS A 142 5.40 -8.76 11.79
N LYS A 143 6.61 -9.03 11.29
CA LYS A 143 7.23 -10.34 11.41
C LYS A 143 7.32 -10.78 12.87
N ASN A 144 7.92 -9.96 13.75
CA ASN A 144 8.06 -10.31 15.17
C ASN A 144 6.72 -10.53 15.85
N MET A 145 5.72 -9.73 15.50
CA MET A 145 4.36 -9.87 16.02
C MET A 145 3.70 -11.20 15.59
N LEU A 146 3.98 -11.69 14.38
CA LEU A 146 3.43 -12.95 13.86
C LEU A 146 4.23 -14.17 14.30
N CYS A 147 5.56 -14.08 14.36
CA CYS A 147 6.43 -15.20 14.74
C CYS A 147 6.50 -15.43 16.25
N GLU A 148 6.12 -14.44 17.07
CA GLU A 148 6.37 -14.43 18.52
C GLU A 148 7.86 -14.57 18.87
N GLU A 149 8.75 -14.18 17.94
CA GLU A 149 10.20 -14.19 18.11
C GLU A 149 10.76 -12.78 18.24
N ASP A 150 11.62 -12.53 19.22
CA ASP A 150 12.25 -11.22 19.44
C ASP A 150 13.50 -10.96 18.55
N ARG A 151 13.73 -11.76 17.51
CA ARG A 151 14.89 -11.62 16.65
C ARG A 151 14.63 -10.75 15.44
N LEU A 152 15.25 -9.57 15.40
CA LEU A 152 15.27 -8.69 14.23
C LEU A 152 16.18 -9.27 13.14
N GLU A 153 15.59 -9.64 12.01
CA GLU A 153 16.34 -10.15 10.86
C GLU A 153 16.72 -9.02 9.88
N TRP A 154 17.60 -8.13 10.31
CA TRP A 154 18.08 -7.01 9.50
C TRP A 154 18.58 -7.43 8.11
N LYS A 155 19.17 -8.62 7.98
CA LYS A 155 19.57 -9.15 6.66
C LYS A 155 18.41 -9.27 5.70
N LYS A 156 17.23 -9.73 6.15
CA LYS A 156 16.05 -9.85 5.28
C LYS A 156 15.48 -8.48 4.88
N VAL A 157 15.62 -7.48 5.74
CA VAL A 157 15.25 -6.10 5.41
C VAL A 157 16.15 -5.54 4.31
N PHE A 158 17.47 -5.55 4.53
CA PHE A 158 18.44 -4.97 3.59
C PHE A 158 18.61 -5.77 2.30
N LEU A 159 18.33 -7.07 2.31
CA LEU A 159 18.34 -7.92 1.11
C LEU A 159 16.98 -7.95 0.40
N ASN A 160 15.97 -7.24 0.89
CA ASN A 160 14.69 -7.11 0.20
C ASN A 160 14.90 -6.31 -1.10
N VAL A 161 14.50 -6.89 -2.23
CA VAL A 161 14.72 -6.30 -3.56
C VAL A 161 14.10 -4.88 -3.67
N ASN A 162 12.96 -4.64 -3.04
CA ASN A 162 12.31 -3.33 -3.07
C ASN A 162 13.09 -2.29 -2.23
N ILE A 163 13.66 -2.68 -1.10
CA ILE A 163 14.57 -1.82 -0.31
C ILE A 163 15.84 -1.51 -1.11
N ILE A 164 16.42 -2.51 -1.78
CA ILE A 164 17.57 -2.31 -2.67
C ILE A 164 17.20 -1.32 -3.78
N SER A 165 16.03 -1.47 -4.40
CA SER A 165 15.57 -0.56 -5.47
C SER A 165 15.36 0.86 -4.96
N ILE A 166 14.85 1.05 -3.74
CA ILE A 166 14.73 2.38 -3.10
C ILE A 166 16.13 2.98 -2.89
N ILE A 167 17.08 2.19 -2.40
CA ILE A 167 18.47 2.66 -2.18
C ILE A 167 19.11 3.04 -3.52
N VAL A 168 18.99 2.19 -4.55
CA VAL A 168 19.53 2.46 -5.89
C VAL A 168 18.87 3.71 -6.49
N GLY A 169 17.55 3.80 -6.47
CA GLY A 169 16.80 4.96 -6.95
C GLY A 169 17.21 6.24 -6.22
N ALA A 170 17.33 6.20 -4.89
CA ALA A 170 17.76 7.35 -4.10
C ALA A 170 19.20 7.78 -4.44
N ILE A 171 20.12 6.84 -4.69
CA ILE A 171 21.49 7.15 -5.13
C ILE A 171 21.46 7.84 -6.50
N LEU A 172 20.72 7.29 -7.47
CA LEU A 172 20.57 7.88 -8.80
C LEU A 172 20.03 9.31 -8.71
N PHE A 173 18.97 9.51 -7.91
CA PHE A 173 18.36 10.81 -7.68
C PHE A 173 19.34 11.82 -7.05
N ILE A 174 20.03 11.46 -5.96
CA ILE A 174 20.97 12.33 -5.25
C ILE A 174 22.19 12.66 -6.14
N CYS A 175 22.70 11.68 -6.89
CA CYS A 175 23.80 11.84 -7.81
C CYS A 175 23.38 12.54 -9.14
N LYS A 176 22.07 12.80 -9.32
CA LYS A 176 21.50 13.40 -10.55
C LYS A 176 21.82 12.58 -11.80
N ILE A 177 21.82 11.26 -11.67
CA ILE A 177 22.07 10.33 -12.76
C ILE A 177 20.74 9.99 -13.43
N GLN A 178 20.56 10.48 -14.66
CA GLN A 178 19.44 10.10 -15.52
C GLN A 178 19.81 8.82 -16.27
N LEU A 179 18.87 7.88 -16.32
CA LEU A 179 19.06 6.64 -17.06
C LEU A 179 18.94 6.88 -18.57
N PRO A 180 19.67 6.13 -19.41
CA PRO A 180 19.53 6.21 -20.87
C PRO A 180 18.09 5.96 -21.31
N SER A 181 17.61 6.63 -22.37
CA SER A 181 16.22 6.55 -22.83
C SER A 181 15.71 5.13 -23.04
N GLY A 182 16.51 4.25 -23.64
CA GLY A 182 16.11 2.86 -23.82
C GLY A 182 15.92 2.06 -22.51
N VAL A 183 16.61 2.44 -21.43
CA VAL A 183 16.37 1.87 -20.09
C VAL A 183 15.10 2.46 -19.49
N GLN A 184 14.91 3.78 -19.66
CA GLN A 184 13.71 4.47 -19.19
C GLN A 184 12.45 3.89 -19.85
N ASP A 185 12.47 3.65 -21.17
CA ASP A 185 11.36 3.05 -21.90
C ASP A 185 10.98 1.66 -21.32
N VAL A 186 11.96 0.86 -20.88
CA VAL A 186 11.71 -0.43 -20.24
C VAL A 186 11.08 -0.23 -18.85
N LEU A 187 11.55 0.75 -18.07
CA LEU A 187 10.97 1.05 -16.76
C LEU A 187 9.52 1.50 -16.90
N ASP A 188 9.22 2.36 -17.89
CA ASP A 188 7.86 2.83 -18.19
C ASP A 188 6.92 1.68 -18.57
N MET A 189 7.40 0.74 -19.42
CA MET A 189 6.63 -0.46 -19.75
C MET A 189 6.31 -1.30 -18.51
N MET A 190 7.28 -1.48 -17.62
CA MET A 190 7.08 -2.23 -16.38
C MET A 190 6.15 -1.48 -15.40
N ASN A 191 6.23 -0.16 -15.36
CA ASN A 191 5.37 0.70 -14.56
C ASN A 191 3.89 0.52 -14.95
N ASN A 192 3.60 0.51 -16.25
CA ASN A 192 2.24 0.31 -16.77
C ASN A 192 1.64 -1.08 -16.43
N MET A 193 2.46 -2.05 -16.04
CA MET A 193 2.00 -3.40 -15.65
C MET A 193 1.55 -3.50 -14.19
N ILE A 194 1.98 -2.57 -13.30
CA ILE A 194 1.78 -2.73 -11.84
C ILE A 194 0.30 -2.80 -11.46
N GLY A 195 -0.50 -1.86 -11.95
CA GLY A 195 -1.94 -1.81 -11.68
C GLY A 195 -2.68 -3.07 -12.18
N PRO A 196 -2.60 -3.39 -13.48
CA PRO A 196 -3.26 -4.56 -14.05
C PRO A 196 -2.85 -5.88 -13.39
N ILE A 197 -1.56 -6.16 -13.25
CA ILE A 197 -1.08 -7.40 -12.62
C ILE A 197 -1.49 -7.49 -11.16
N GLY A 198 -1.37 -6.39 -10.41
CA GLY A 198 -1.74 -6.34 -9.00
C GLY A 198 -3.22 -6.64 -8.78
N MET A 199 -4.09 -6.12 -9.65
CA MET A 199 -5.52 -6.35 -9.57
C MET A 199 -5.93 -7.75 -10.03
N LEU A 200 -5.32 -8.28 -11.08
CA LEU A 200 -5.50 -9.70 -11.47
C LEU A 200 -5.15 -10.62 -10.30
N LEU A 201 -4.02 -10.40 -9.65
CA LEU A 201 -3.59 -11.16 -8.47
C LEU A 201 -4.61 -11.08 -7.33
N ALA A 202 -5.09 -9.88 -7.03
CA ALA A 202 -6.12 -9.69 -5.99
C ALA A 202 -7.37 -10.50 -6.31
N GLY A 203 -7.83 -10.47 -7.57
CA GLY A 203 -8.99 -11.23 -8.04
C GLY A 203 -8.81 -12.74 -7.92
N MET A 204 -7.63 -13.25 -8.32
CA MET A 204 -7.29 -14.68 -8.22
C MET A 204 -7.30 -15.16 -6.77
N VAL A 205 -6.76 -14.36 -5.85
CA VAL A 205 -6.75 -14.69 -4.40
C VAL A 205 -8.16 -14.68 -3.83
N ILE A 206 -8.97 -13.69 -4.18
CA ILE A 206 -10.37 -13.56 -3.72
C ILE A 206 -11.21 -14.75 -4.18
N ALA A 207 -10.93 -15.32 -5.36
CA ALA A 207 -11.70 -16.44 -5.91
C ALA A 207 -11.68 -17.71 -5.04
N ASP A 208 -10.63 -17.94 -4.26
CA ASP A 208 -10.50 -19.11 -3.38
C ASP A 208 -11.14 -18.90 -2.00
N VAL A 209 -11.46 -17.66 -1.65
CA VAL A 209 -12.02 -17.34 -0.33
C VAL A 209 -13.53 -17.54 -0.33
N PRO A 210 -14.11 -18.26 0.66
CA PRO A 210 -15.55 -18.44 0.75
C PRO A 210 -16.24 -17.12 1.15
N LEU A 211 -16.67 -16.34 0.17
CA LEU A 211 -17.25 -14.99 0.36
C LEU A 211 -18.38 -14.99 1.40
N LYS A 212 -19.20 -16.05 1.45
CA LYS A 212 -20.26 -16.16 2.47
C LYS A 212 -19.68 -16.02 3.89
N THR A 213 -18.59 -16.71 4.19
CA THR A 213 -17.93 -16.64 5.51
C THR A 213 -17.31 -15.26 5.76
N VAL A 214 -16.74 -14.64 4.72
CA VAL A 214 -16.17 -13.29 4.80
C VAL A 214 -17.21 -12.28 5.27
N PHE A 215 -18.41 -12.31 4.68
CA PHE A 215 -19.48 -11.37 4.99
C PHE A 215 -20.32 -11.72 6.22
N THR A 216 -20.36 -12.97 6.65
CA THR A 216 -21.18 -13.37 7.81
C THR A 216 -20.46 -13.25 9.14
N LYS A 217 -19.12 -13.29 9.16
CA LYS A 217 -18.34 -13.20 10.39
C LYS A 217 -18.30 -11.75 10.90
N LYS A 218 -19.12 -11.42 11.91
CA LYS A 218 -19.22 -10.06 12.49
C LYS A 218 -17.87 -9.45 12.88
N ARG A 219 -16.93 -10.28 13.34
CA ARG A 219 -15.60 -9.85 13.78
C ARG A 219 -14.78 -9.21 12.63
N ASN A 220 -14.99 -9.65 11.39
CA ASN A 220 -14.32 -9.07 10.24
C ASN A 220 -14.61 -7.56 10.10
N TYR A 221 -15.82 -7.12 10.43
CA TYR A 221 -16.22 -5.72 10.32
C TYR A 221 -15.53 -4.82 11.33
N VAL A 222 -15.11 -5.31 12.49
CA VAL A 222 -14.38 -4.54 13.49
C VAL A 222 -13.05 -4.05 12.89
N SER A 223 -12.23 -4.97 12.40
CA SER A 223 -10.94 -4.63 11.77
C SER A 223 -11.12 -3.82 10.50
N THR A 224 -12.16 -4.10 9.73
CA THR A 224 -12.48 -3.37 8.49
C THR A 224 -12.86 -1.90 8.77
N VAL A 225 -13.73 -1.66 9.73
CA VAL A 225 -14.12 -0.29 10.12
C VAL A 225 -12.93 0.46 10.72
N LEU A 226 -12.13 -0.19 11.55
CA LEU A 226 -10.89 0.41 12.04
C LEU A 226 -9.99 0.81 10.86
N ARG A 227 -9.72 -0.10 9.93
CA ARG A 227 -8.80 0.09 8.80
C ARG A 227 -9.27 1.13 7.81
N LEU A 228 -10.55 1.10 7.41
CA LEU A 228 -11.07 1.90 6.30
C LEU A 228 -11.77 3.20 6.74
N VAL A 229 -12.07 3.36 8.04
CA VAL A 229 -12.79 4.54 8.53
C VAL A 229 -12.05 5.19 9.69
N ILE A 230 -11.87 4.49 10.79
CA ILE A 230 -11.37 5.10 12.03
C ILE A 230 -9.92 5.59 11.87
N TYR A 231 -9.02 4.72 11.40
CA TYR A 231 -7.61 5.09 11.20
C TYR A 231 -7.45 6.21 10.15
N PRO A 232 -8.13 6.15 8.98
CA PRO A 232 -8.12 7.25 8.01
C PRO A 232 -8.55 8.61 8.58
N ILE A 233 -9.54 8.65 9.47
CA ILE A 233 -9.95 9.90 10.11
C ILE A 233 -8.84 10.48 10.99
N PHE A 234 -8.18 9.65 11.81
CA PHE A 234 -7.04 10.11 12.62
C PHE A 234 -5.87 10.58 11.76
N ILE A 235 -5.60 9.88 10.64
CA ILE A 235 -4.56 10.29 9.70
C ILE A 235 -4.93 11.60 9.01
N LEU A 236 -6.20 11.82 8.66
CA LEU A 236 -6.68 13.06 8.07
C LEU A 236 -6.37 14.26 8.98
N ILE A 237 -6.62 14.11 10.29
CA ILE A 237 -6.29 15.15 11.29
C ILE A 237 -4.77 15.36 11.32
N LEU A 238 -3.99 14.29 11.34
CA LEU A 238 -2.53 14.38 11.31
C LEU A 238 -2.03 15.10 10.05
N MET A 239 -2.57 14.77 8.86
CA MET A 239 -2.19 15.42 7.60
C MET A 239 -2.49 16.92 7.63
N LYS A 240 -3.66 17.31 8.16
CA LYS A 240 -4.01 18.72 8.35
C LYS A 240 -3.00 19.44 9.22
N VAL A 241 -2.63 18.85 10.36
CA VAL A 241 -1.62 19.44 11.26
C VAL A 241 -0.28 19.57 10.56
N ILE A 242 0.20 18.52 9.88
CA ILE A 242 1.48 18.55 9.15
C ILE A 242 1.44 19.63 8.07
N ASN A 243 0.36 19.72 7.28
CA ASN A 243 0.21 20.69 6.19
C ASN A 243 0.31 22.13 6.69
N THR A 244 -0.24 22.41 7.88
CA THR A 244 -0.19 23.75 8.49
C THR A 244 1.24 24.22 8.77
N PHE A 245 2.16 23.29 9.03
CA PHE A 245 3.57 23.59 9.36
C PHE A 245 4.55 23.29 8.21
N ALA A 246 4.10 22.71 7.12
CA ALA A 246 4.97 22.21 6.05
C ALA A 246 5.72 23.32 5.28
N GLY A 247 5.07 24.49 5.08
CA GLY A 247 5.68 25.66 4.41
C GLY A 247 6.12 25.41 2.96
N LEU A 248 5.56 24.42 2.25
CA LEU A 248 5.82 24.07 0.87
C LEU A 248 4.56 24.30 0.02
N ASN A 249 4.73 24.80 -1.20
CA ASN A 249 3.60 25.08 -2.10
C ASN A 249 2.78 23.81 -2.42
N ASP A 250 3.46 22.68 -2.65
CA ASP A 250 2.84 21.40 -3.04
C ASP A 250 2.63 20.44 -1.84
N SER A 251 2.73 20.95 -0.60
CA SER A 251 2.60 20.12 0.61
C SER A 251 1.29 19.33 0.65
N LYS A 252 0.19 19.95 0.20
CA LYS A 252 -1.11 19.31 0.13
C LYS A 252 -1.11 18.07 -0.77
N GLN A 253 -0.54 18.16 -1.97
CA GLN A 253 -0.47 17.04 -2.92
C GLN A 253 0.50 15.95 -2.44
N ILE A 254 1.66 16.35 -1.90
CA ILE A 254 2.63 15.41 -1.32
C ILE A 254 2.02 14.64 -0.15
N LEU A 255 1.33 15.31 0.74
CA LEU A 255 0.65 14.69 1.87
C LEU A 255 -0.56 13.85 1.43
N LEU A 256 -1.25 14.24 0.34
CA LEU A 256 -2.32 13.42 -0.26
C LEU A 256 -1.76 12.08 -0.73
N THR A 257 -0.57 12.06 -1.33
CA THR A 257 0.10 10.81 -1.73
C THR A 257 0.32 9.88 -0.53
N VAL A 258 0.85 10.40 0.57
CA VAL A 258 1.04 9.64 1.81
C VAL A 258 -0.30 9.21 2.42
N TYR A 259 -1.31 10.08 2.36
CA TYR A 259 -2.67 9.76 2.82
C TYR A 259 -3.29 8.62 2.02
N ILE A 260 -3.27 8.69 0.67
CA ILE A 260 -3.75 7.61 -0.21
C ILE A 260 -3.05 6.30 0.16
N ALA A 261 -1.72 6.31 0.33
CA ALA A 261 -0.95 5.13 0.72
C ALA A 261 -1.44 4.53 2.05
N SER A 262 -1.74 5.38 3.01
CA SER A 262 -2.14 4.98 4.36
C SER A 262 -3.57 4.41 4.43
N ILE A 263 -4.50 4.86 3.58
CA ILE A 263 -5.91 4.46 3.60
C ILE A 263 -6.25 3.28 2.67
N THR A 264 -5.27 2.74 1.91
CA THR A 264 -5.50 1.54 1.10
C THR A 264 -5.91 0.34 1.98
N PRO A 265 -6.59 -0.68 1.42
CA PRO A 265 -7.02 -1.86 2.18
C PRO A 265 -5.87 -2.59 2.87
N ALA A 266 -6.17 -3.67 3.57
CA ALA A 266 -5.18 -4.49 4.25
C ALA A 266 -4.11 -5.03 3.29
N CYS A 267 -2.89 -5.19 3.78
CA CYS A 267 -1.76 -5.68 2.99
C CYS A 267 -1.87 -7.18 2.69
N ALA A 268 -1.77 -7.56 1.42
CA ALA A 268 -1.71 -8.96 1.01
C ALA A 268 -0.52 -9.72 1.64
N THR A 269 0.59 -9.02 1.93
CA THR A 269 1.77 -9.60 2.59
C THR A 269 1.46 -10.14 3.97
N VAL A 270 0.50 -9.54 4.71
CA VAL A 270 0.06 -10.05 6.02
C VAL A 270 -0.51 -11.46 5.90
N THR A 271 -1.33 -11.72 4.87
CA THR A 271 -1.87 -13.05 4.58
C THR A 271 -0.76 -14.06 4.29
N SER A 272 0.21 -13.68 3.44
CA SER A 272 1.35 -14.55 3.10
C SER A 272 2.24 -14.83 4.32
N MET A 273 2.46 -13.85 5.18
CA MET A 273 3.21 -14.02 6.43
C MET A 273 2.43 -14.90 7.42
N ALA A 274 1.11 -14.71 7.54
CA ALA A 274 0.29 -15.57 8.39
C ALA A 274 0.40 -17.05 7.99
N GLN A 275 0.41 -17.33 6.68
CA GLN A 275 0.63 -18.69 6.18
C GLN A 275 2.04 -19.20 6.48
N LEU A 276 3.07 -18.35 6.29
CA LEU A 276 4.48 -18.73 6.50
C LEU A 276 4.79 -19.05 7.97
N TYR A 277 4.09 -18.39 8.89
CA TYR A 277 4.32 -18.50 10.35
C TYR A 277 3.22 -19.25 11.07
N ASP A 278 2.47 -20.12 10.36
CA ASP A 278 1.42 -21.00 10.89
C ASP A 278 0.37 -20.27 11.74
N LYS A 279 0.03 -19.03 11.34
CA LYS A 279 -1.10 -18.28 11.90
C LYS A 279 -2.35 -18.46 11.05
N ASP A 280 -3.51 -17.95 11.50
CA ASP A 280 -4.77 -18.07 10.77
C ASP A 280 -4.77 -17.28 9.44
N ALA A 281 -4.13 -17.86 8.41
CA ALA A 281 -4.07 -17.30 7.07
C ALA A 281 -5.46 -17.19 6.41
N ALA A 282 -6.40 -18.06 6.74
CA ALA A 282 -7.77 -17.99 6.24
C ALA A 282 -8.49 -16.76 6.79
N TYR A 283 -8.26 -16.43 8.05
CA TYR A 283 -8.77 -15.20 8.66
C TYR A 283 -8.12 -13.96 8.05
N ALA A 284 -6.79 -13.95 7.90
CA ALA A 284 -6.07 -12.85 7.24
C ALA A 284 -6.58 -12.61 5.80
N SER A 285 -6.80 -13.68 5.02
CA SER A 285 -7.39 -13.61 3.68
C SER A 285 -8.80 -13.02 3.71
N SER A 286 -9.62 -13.40 4.70
CA SER A 286 -10.98 -12.87 4.84
C SER A 286 -10.98 -11.36 5.10
N LEU A 287 -10.07 -10.87 5.95
CA LEU A 287 -9.90 -9.44 6.23
C LEU A 287 -9.36 -8.69 5.00
N TYR A 288 -8.37 -9.27 4.31
CA TYR A 288 -7.86 -8.72 3.05
C TYR A 288 -8.98 -8.53 2.02
N VAL A 289 -9.78 -9.58 1.77
CA VAL A 289 -10.89 -9.55 0.82
C VAL A 289 -11.92 -8.50 1.21
N LEU A 290 -12.39 -8.51 2.46
CA LEU A 290 -13.42 -7.58 2.91
C LEU A 290 -12.95 -6.13 2.83
N THR A 291 -11.73 -5.84 3.28
CA THR A 291 -11.18 -4.48 3.19
C THR A 291 -10.97 -4.04 1.75
N THR A 292 -10.52 -4.94 0.86
CA THR A 292 -10.34 -4.63 -0.57
C THR A 292 -11.68 -4.31 -1.24
N LEU A 293 -12.72 -5.12 -0.99
CA LEU A 293 -14.05 -4.88 -1.57
C LEU A 293 -14.68 -3.57 -1.08
N LEU A 294 -14.56 -3.25 0.21
CA LEU A 294 -15.16 -2.04 0.77
C LEU A 294 -14.33 -0.79 0.51
N SER A 295 -13.05 -0.92 0.19
CA SER A 295 -12.18 0.23 -0.15
C SER A 295 -12.62 0.97 -1.41
N ILE A 296 -13.36 0.32 -2.30
CA ILE A 296 -13.95 0.95 -3.50
C ILE A 296 -14.77 2.20 -3.13
N VAL A 297 -15.53 2.09 -2.06
CA VAL A 297 -16.40 3.18 -1.60
C VAL A 297 -15.68 4.06 -0.58
N THR A 298 -14.93 3.45 0.32
CA THR A 298 -14.34 4.21 1.44
C THR A 298 -13.17 5.08 1.01
N MET A 299 -12.32 4.65 0.08
CA MET A 299 -11.18 5.46 -0.37
C MET A 299 -11.62 6.77 -1.05
N PRO A 300 -12.56 6.79 -2.03
CA PRO A 300 -13.05 8.04 -2.61
C PRO A 300 -13.69 8.98 -1.58
N VAL A 301 -14.44 8.43 -0.62
CA VAL A 301 -15.03 9.22 0.46
C VAL A 301 -13.96 9.87 1.33
N MET A 302 -12.93 9.09 1.72
CA MET A 302 -11.83 9.59 2.56
C MET A 302 -10.97 10.63 1.83
N VAL A 303 -10.70 10.43 0.53
CA VAL A 303 -9.99 11.44 -0.27
C VAL A 303 -10.84 12.68 -0.48
N GLY A 304 -12.15 12.55 -0.68
CA GLY A 304 -13.06 13.69 -0.72
C GLY A 304 -13.06 14.49 0.60
N MET A 305 -13.02 13.81 1.73
CA MET A 305 -12.82 14.46 3.03
C MET A 305 -11.46 15.17 3.11
N TYR A 306 -10.39 14.55 2.62
CA TYR A 306 -9.07 15.19 2.57
C TYR A 306 -9.10 16.49 1.77
N GLU A 307 -9.69 16.51 0.59
CA GLU A 307 -9.81 17.71 -0.25
C GLU A 307 -10.55 18.85 0.46
N MET A 308 -11.55 18.53 1.30
CA MET A 308 -12.34 19.54 2.04
C MET A 308 -11.65 20.04 3.30
N PHE A 309 -10.87 19.21 3.98
CA PHE A 309 -10.36 19.52 5.32
C PHE A 309 -8.87 19.92 5.33
N VAL A 310 -8.05 19.45 4.41
CA VAL A 310 -6.64 19.77 4.25
C VAL A 310 -6.41 20.74 3.10
#